data_b789aabe5069a31370042ec8d2facee0
#
_entry.id   b789aabe5069a31370042ec8d2facee0
#
_cell.length_a   1.000
_cell.length_b   1.000
_cell.length_c   1.000
_cell.angle_alpha   90.00
_cell.angle_beta   90.00
_cell.angle_gamma   90.00
#
_symmetry.space_group_name_H-M   'P 1'
#
loop_
_entity.id
_entity.type
_entity.pdbx_description
1 polymer ?
#
loop_
_entity_poly.entity_id
_entity_poly.type
_entity_poly.pdbx_seq_one_letter_code
_entity_poly.pdbx_strand_id
1 'polypeptide(L)'
;LALRNLELYKSGKIERNVILKGPISIGSGSVICSGSYLEGPISIGDNCVIGPNTFVGNSVSIGDNVRIGAFSEIRDSIIMSDSVLGSYNSIVSTVVGNGCIFGTNVVSNPSNRQITYLDHTVSLNDRGAMIGNRCNIGNRAVLAGGSILLEGATIGEGEVYNADFQGDTI
;
A
#
# COMPACT_ATOMS: atom_id res chain seq x y z
N LEU A 1 16.65 2.26 -5.17
CA LEU A 1 17.84 1.53 -5.69
C LEU A 1 17.60 0.02 -5.80
N ALA A 2 16.81 -0.60 -4.91
CA ALA A 2 16.55 -2.04 -4.90
C ALA A 2 15.75 -2.55 -6.12
N LEU A 3 14.87 -1.73 -6.68
CA LEU A 3 13.97 -2.14 -7.77
C LEU A 3 14.61 -2.09 -9.18
N ARG A 4 15.78 -1.47 -9.33
CA ARG A 4 16.44 -1.33 -10.65
C ARG A 4 17.11 -2.61 -11.17
N ASN A 5 17.40 -3.58 -10.29
CA ASN A 5 18.07 -4.83 -10.62
C ASN A 5 17.19 -6.06 -10.39
N LEU A 6 15.86 -5.91 -10.51
CA LEU A 6 14.93 -7.03 -10.39
C LEU A 6 15.18 -8.03 -11.52
N GLU A 7 15.76 -9.17 -11.17
CA GLU A 7 15.69 -10.35 -12.03
C GLU A 7 14.23 -10.79 -12.11
N LEU A 8 13.77 -11.11 -13.32
CA LEU A 8 12.40 -11.57 -13.60
C LEU A 8 12.19 -12.96 -12.98
N TYR A 9 12.00 -13.01 -11.65
CA TYR A 9 11.69 -14.25 -10.95
C TYR A 9 10.17 -14.35 -10.76
N LYS A 10 9.55 -15.32 -11.40
CA LYS A 10 8.10 -15.56 -11.33
C LYS A 10 7.87 -17.00 -10.93
N SER A 11 7.76 -17.27 -9.64
CA SER A 11 7.40 -18.58 -9.11
C SER A 11 5.93 -18.66 -8.66
N GLY A 12 5.24 -17.53 -8.63
CA GLY A 12 3.81 -17.46 -8.31
C GLY A 12 2.90 -17.90 -9.45
N LYS A 13 1.64 -18.19 -9.12
CA LYS A 13 0.57 -18.52 -10.08
C LYS A 13 0.01 -17.24 -10.68
N ILE A 14 0.00 -17.15 -12.01
CA ILE A 14 -0.64 -16.08 -12.75
C ILE A 14 -1.88 -16.63 -13.44
N GLU A 15 -3.05 -16.06 -13.13
CA GLU A 15 -4.31 -16.49 -13.71
C GLU A 15 -4.49 -15.95 -15.14
N ARG A 16 -5.55 -16.38 -15.83
CA ARG A 16 -5.85 -15.94 -17.20
C ARG A 16 -6.17 -14.43 -17.21
N ASN A 17 -5.89 -13.77 -18.32
CA ASN A 17 -6.19 -12.34 -18.55
C ASN A 17 -5.48 -11.39 -17.58
N VAL A 18 -4.39 -11.80 -16.95
CA VAL A 18 -3.48 -10.91 -16.23
C VAL A 18 -2.53 -10.27 -17.22
N ILE A 19 -2.34 -8.96 -17.11
CA ILE A 19 -1.39 -8.22 -17.94
C ILE A 19 -0.18 -7.84 -17.06
N LEU A 20 1.01 -8.20 -17.52
CA LEU A 20 2.27 -7.88 -16.87
C LEU A 20 3.13 -7.04 -17.80
N LYS A 21 3.56 -5.85 -17.36
CA LYS A 21 4.47 -4.97 -18.10
C LYS A 21 5.66 -4.55 -17.25
N GLY A 22 6.84 -4.54 -17.85
CA GLY A 22 8.07 -4.11 -17.19
C GLY A 22 8.65 -5.16 -16.22
N PRO A 23 9.63 -4.78 -15.40
CA PRO A 23 10.29 -5.68 -14.47
C PRO A 23 9.38 -6.00 -13.28
N ILE A 24 9.02 -7.28 -13.11
CA ILE A 24 8.11 -7.76 -12.06
C ILE A 24 8.67 -9.05 -11.49
N SER A 25 8.86 -9.08 -10.16
CA SER A 25 9.19 -10.28 -9.40
C SER A 25 7.97 -10.73 -8.59
N ILE A 26 7.67 -12.03 -8.60
CA ILE A 26 6.54 -12.64 -7.88
C ILE A 26 7.05 -13.85 -7.13
N GLY A 27 6.93 -13.82 -5.83
CA GLY A 27 7.38 -14.88 -4.92
C GLY A 27 6.57 -16.16 -5.00
N SER A 28 7.09 -17.18 -4.35
CA SER A 28 6.54 -18.53 -4.32
C SER A 28 5.18 -18.57 -3.59
N GLY A 29 4.25 -19.38 -4.08
CA GLY A 29 2.92 -19.50 -3.50
C GLY A 29 2.00 -18.29 -3.73
N SER A 30 2.49 -17.22 -4.34
CA SER A 30 1.67 -16.04 -4.63
C SER A 30 0.76 -16.26 -5.83
N VAL A 31 -0.41 -15.64 -5.80
CA VAL A 31 -1.44 -15.73 -6.85
C VAL A 31 -1.83 -14.35 -7.34
N ILE A 32 -1.70 -14.12 -8.63
CA ILE A 32 -2.22 -12.94 -9.30
C ILE A 32 -3.53 -13.33 -10.00
N CYS A 33 -4.64 -12.77 -9.52
CA CYS A 33 -5.97 -13.14 -10.00
C CYS A 33 -6.32 -12.48 -11.33
N SER A 34 -7.28 -13.08 -12.03
CA SER A 34 -7.73 -12.69 -13.36
C SER A 34 -8.08 -11.20 -13.49
N GLY A 35 -7.77 -10.63 -14.63
CA GLY A 35 -8.08 -9.23 -14.97
C GLY A 35 -7.17 -8.21 -14.32
N SER A 36 -6.22 -8.62 -13.49
CA SER A 36 -5.28 -7.69 -12.87
C SER A 36 -4.25 -7.19 -13.88
N TYR A 37 -3.82 -5.94 -13.68
CA TYR A 37 -2.82 -5.29 -14.51
C TYR A 37 -1.66 -4.82 -13.63
N LEU A 38 -0.48 -5.34 -13.90
CA LEU A 38 0.74 -5.03 -13.16
C LEU A 38 1.72 -4.32 -14.07
N GLU A 39 2.17 -3.13 -13.68
CA GLU A 39 3.15 -2.32 -14.44
C GLU A 39 4.36 -1.99 -13.56
N GLY A 40 5.45 -2.70 -13.81
CA GLY A 40 6.69 -2.60 -13.03
C GLY A 40 7.43 -1.26 -13.12
N PRO A 41 8.41 -1.08 -12.24
CA PRO A 41 9.03 -2.11 -11.40
C PRO A 41 8.18 -2.51 -10.18
N ILE A 42 7.96 -3.83 -10.00
CA ILE A 42 7.16 -4.38 -8.90
C ILE A 42 7.90 -5.57 -8.28
N SER A 43 7.90 -5.62 -6.95
CA SER A 43 8.32 -6.80 -6.19
C SER A 43 7.15 -7.28 -5.33
N ILE A 44 6.77 -8.55 -5.48
CA ILE A 44 5.76 -9.23 -4.67
C ILE A 44 6.44 -10.40 -3.97
N GLY A 45 6.30 -10.46 -2.66
CA GLY A 45 6.84 -11.53 -1.82
C GLY A 45 6.12 -12.86 -1.97
N ASP A 46 6.33 -13.76 -1.03
CA ASP A 46 5.77 -15.10 -1.01
C ASP A 46 4.34 -15.14 -0.44
N ASN A 47 3.54 -16.13 -0.90
CA ASN A 47 2.19 -16.43 -0.38
C ASN A 47 1.20 -15.24 -0.46
N CYS A 48 1.39 -14.32 -1.39
CA CYS A 48 0.52 -13.18 -1.60
C CYS A 48 -0.69 -13.53 -2.47
N VAL A 49 -1.78 -12.80 -2.28
CA VAL A 49 -2.95 -12.85 -3.17
C VAL A 49 -3.27 -11.44 -3.65
N ILE A 50 -3.13 -11.22 -4.95
CA ILE A 50 -3.57 -9.97 -5.60
C ILE A 50 -4.93 -10.26 -6.23
N GLY A 51 -5.96 -9.62 -5.71
CA GLY A 51 -7.35 -9.85 -6.10
C GLY A 51 -7.66 -9.53 -7.56
N PRO A 52 -8.79 -9.98 -8.09
CA PRO A 52 -9.12 -9.78 -9.49
C PRO A 52 -9.34 -8.29 -9.82
N ASN A 53 -9.04 -7.93 -11.07
CA ASN A 53 -9.21 -6.58 -11.61
C ASN A 53 -8.49 -5.50 -10.75
N THR A 54 -7.35 -5.84 -10.19
CA THR A 54 -6.54 -4.91 -9.38
C THR A 54 -5.43 -4.31 -10.24
N PHE A 55 -5.22 -3.01 -10.11
CA PHE A 55 -4.09 -2.32 -10.70
C PHE A 55 -2.94 -2.21 -9.69
N VAL A 56 -1.75 -2.64 -10.09
CA VAL A 56 -0.52 -2.44 -9.32
C VAL A 56 0.54 -1.83 -10.23
N GLY A 57 1.04 -0.65 -9.87
CA GLY A 57 1.99 0.01 -10.76
C GLY A 57 2.87 1.08 -10.15
N ASN A 58 3.82 1.54 -10.95
CA ASN A 58 4.71 2.66 -10.66
C ASN A 58 5.54 2.47 -9.37
N SER A 59 6.39 1.45 -9.32
CA SER A 59 7.31 1.22 -8.20
C SER A 59 6.61 0.77 -6.90
N VAL A 60 6.09 -0.45 -6.93
CA VAL A 60 5.44 -1.08 -5.77
C VAL A 60 6.29 -2.20 -5.19
N SER A 61 6.37 -2.26 -3.86
CA SER A 61 6.94 -3.37 -3.10
C SER A 61 5.90 -3.94 -2.16
N ILE A 62 5.64 -5.24 -2.28
CA ILE A 62 4.70 -6.00 -1.46
C ILE A 62 5.48 -7.10 -0.74
N GLY A 63 5.40 -7.14 0.58
CA GLY A 63 6.01 -8.16 1.42
C GLY A 63 5.31 -9.52 1.32
N ASP A 64 5.63 -10.43 2.21
CA ASP A 64 5.07 -11.78 2.22
C ASP A 64 3.69 -11.83 2.87
N ASN A 65 2.88 -12.84 2.51
CA ASN A 65 1.56 -13.12 3.09
C ASN A 65 0.54 -11.97 2.94
N VAL A 66 0.75 -11.06 2.01
CA VAL A 66 -0.15 -9.92 1.78
C VAL A 66 -1.36 -10.34 0.95
N ARG A 67 -2.53 -9.86 1.35
CA ARG A 67 -3.77 -10.04 0.60
C ARG A 67 -4.32 -8.70 0.17
N ILE A 68 -4.57 -8.51 -1.12
CA ILE A 68 -5.19 -7.32 -1.69
C ILE A 68 -6.50 -7.73 -2.35
N GLY A 69 -7.59 -7.12 -1.92
CA GLY A 69 -8.93 -7.40 -2.45
C GLY A 69 -9.14 -6.87 -3.86
N ALA A 70 -10.24 -7.28 -4.47
CA ALA A 70 -10.59 -6.97 -5.85
C ALA A 70 -10.78 -5.46 -6.11
N PHE A 71 -10.56 -5.04 -7.36
CA PHE A 71 -10.79 -3.67 -7.84
C PHE A 71 -10.02 -2.60 -7.06
N SER A 72 -8.87 -2.96 -6.53
CA SER A 72 -8.00 -2.04 -5.80
C SER A 72 -6.94 -1.44 -6.72
N GLU A 73 -6.43 -0.30 -6.33
CA GLU A 73 -5.33 0.40 -7.00
C GLU A 73 -4.19 0.63 -6.01
N ILE A 74 -3.01 0.14 -6.36
CA ILE A 74 -1.79 0.29 -5.56
C ILE A 74 -0.71 0.91 -6.43
N ARG A 75 -0.24 2.11 -6.08
CA ARG A 75 0.83 2.79 -6.84
C ARG A 75 1.86 3.44 -5.92
N ASP A 76 3.11 3.45 -6.37
CA ASP A 76 4.23 4.13 -5.70
C ASP A 76 4.29 3.84 -4.19
N SER A 77 3.97 2.60 -3.80
CA SER A 77 3.70 2.24 -2.42
C SER A 77 4.49 1.04 -1.95
N ILE A 78 4.68 0.98 -0.64
CA ILE A 78 5.25 -0.17 0.05
C ILE A 78 4.18 -0.74 0.97
N ILE A 79 3.89 -2.04 0.82
CA ILE A 79 3.00 -2.78 1.71
C ILE A 79 3.83 -3.89 2.35
N MET A 80 4.03 -3.78 3.65
CA MET A 80 4.82 -4.76 4.40
C MET A 80 4.02 -6.03 4.67
N SER A 81 4.73 -7.06 5.12
CA SER A 81 4.21 -8.43 5.27
C SER A 81 2.99 -8.54 6.18
N ASP A 82 2.24 -9.63 6.00
CA ASP A 82 1.10 -10.03 6.83
C ASP A 82 -0.08 -9.05 6.82
N SER A 83 -0.12 -8.12 5.86
CA SER A 83 -1.16 -7.11 5.77
C SER A 83 -2.32 -7.57 4.87
N VAL A 84 -3.54 -7.18 5.25
CA VAL A 84 -4.77 -7.50 4.53
C VAL A 84 -5.48 -6.22 4.12
N LEU A 85 -5.64 -6.01 2.83
CA LEU A 85 -6.37 -4.90 2.25
C LEU A 85 -7.67 -5.42 1.63
N GLY A 86 -8.80 -4.88 2.05
CA GLY A 86 -10.10 -5.19 1.45
C GLY A 86 -10.20 -4.76 -0.01
N SER A 87 -11.37 -4.86 -0.59
CA SER A 87 -11.60 -4.49 -2.01
C SER A 87 -11.81 -2.99 -2.20
N TYR A 88 -11.61 -2.51 -3.43
CA TYR A 88 -11.84 -1.12 -3.83
C TYR A 88 -10.95 -0.10 -3.11
N ASN A 89 -9.80 -0.49 -2.65
CA ASN A 89 -8.86 0.42 -2.00
C ASN A 89 -8.04 1.19 -3.03
N SER A 90 -7.80 2.48 -2.78
CA SER A 90 -6.87 3.31 -3.55
C SER A 90 -5.72 3.73 -2.64
N ILE A 91 -4.56 3.10 -2.82
CA ILE A 91 -3.37 3.28 -1.99
C ILE A 91 -2.23 3.79 -2.87
N VAL A 92 -1.95 5.08 -2.74
CA VAL A 92 -0.98 5.76 -3.62
C VAL A 92 0.07 6.49 -2.78
N SER A 93 1.33 6.38 -3.15
CA SER A 93 2.49 7.00 -2.49
C SER A 93 2.56 6.74 -0.97
N THR A 94 2.09 5.57 -0.54
CA THR A 94 1.82 5.23 0.86
C THR A 94 2.75 4.11 1.33
N VAL A 95 3.16 4.19 2.59
CA VAL A 95 3.87 3.11 3.27
C VAL A 95 2.94 2.48 4.30
N VAL A 96 2.73 1.16 4.18
CA VAL A 96 1.90 0.35 5.08
C VAL A 96 2.80 -0.60 5.85
N GLY A 97 2.78 -0.53 7.16
CA GLY A 97 3.53 -1.40 8.06
C GLY A 97 3.04 -2.85 8.07
N ASN A 98 3.72 -3.70 8.83
CA ASN A 98 3.38 -5.12 8.93
C ASN A 98 2.05 -5.34 9.65
N GLY A 99 1.30 -6.36 9.23
CA GLY A 99 0.12 -6.85 9.93
C GLY A 99 -1.05 -5.86 9.97
N CYS A 100 -1.11 -4.92 9.05
CA CYS A 100 -2.20 -3.96 8.97
C CYS A 100 -3.46 -4.58 8.35
N ILE A 101 -4.62 -4.14 8.81
CA ILE A 101 -5.92 -4.56 8.29
C ILE A 101 -6.66 -3.34 7.75
N PHE A 102 -7.00 -3.37 6.47
CA PHE A 102 -7.78 -2.34 5.80
C PHE A 102 -9.14 -2.90 5.42
N GLY A 103 -10.18 -2.15 5.73
CA GLY A 103 -11.51 -2.41 5.22
C GLY A 103 -11.63 -2.22 3.71
N THR A 104 -12.83 -2.11 3.23
CA THR A 104 -13.14 -1.83 1.82
C THR A 104 -13.22 -0.35 1.56
N ASN A 105 -12.84 0.06 0.33
CA ASN A 105 -12.94 1.43 -0.15
C ASN A 105 -12.19 2.45 0.73
N VAL A 106 -11.01 2.06 1.22
CA VAL A 106 -10.09 2.97 1.90
C VAL A 106 -9.31 3.77 0.86
N VAL A 107 -9.15 5.05 1.10
CA VAL A 107 -8.40 5.95 0.23
C VAL A 107 -7.21 6.52 0.98
N SER A 108 -6.02 6.34 0.43
CA SER A 108 -4.79 7.01 0.87
C SER A 108 -4.06 7.54 -0.37
N ASN A 109 -4.39 8.77 -0.73
CA ASN A 109 -3.83 9.42 -1.91
C ASN A 109 -2.86 10.53 -1.52
N PRO A 110 -1.85 10.81 -2.36
CA PRO A 110 -0.90 11.87 -2.09
C PRO A 110 -1.58 13.23 -2.07
N SER A 111 -1.11 14.09 -1.20
CA SER A 111 -1.46 15.50 -1.20
C SER A 111 -0.26 16.36 -0.82
N ASN A 112 -0.33 17.63 -1.19
CA ASN A 112 0.66 18.60 -0.76
C ASN A 112 0.27 19.10 0.62
N ARG A 113 1.20 18.99 1.57
CA ARG A 113 0.96 19.39 2.95
C ARG A 113 2.20 20.04 3.54
N GLN A 114 1.98 20.99 4.43
CA GLN A 114 3.03 21.53 5.30
C GLN A 114 2.86 20.93 6.69
N ILE A 115 3.93 20.38 7.23
CA ILE A 115 3.99 19.94 8.62
C ILE A 115 5.01 20.83 9.36
N THR A 116 4.65 21.24 10.59
CA THR A 116 5.56 22.00 11.46
C THR A 116 5.98 21.12 12.63
N TYR A 117 7.27 20.94 12.78
CA TYR A 117 7.86 20.19 13.89
C TYR A 117 9.01 20.98 14.48
N LEU A 118 8.97 21.25 15.79
CA LEU A 118 9.99 22.05 16.51
C LEU A 118 10.33 23.36 15.76
N ASP A 119 9.32 24.16 15.43
CA ASP A 119 9.43 25.45 14.72
C ASP A 119 10.01 25.37 13.29
N HIS A 120 10.22 24.16 12.77
CA HIS A 120 10.62 23.93 11.39
C HIS A 120 9.43 23.50 10.54
N THR A 121 9.12 24.25 9.50
CA THR A 121 8.07 23.86 8.54
C THR A 121 8.67 23.13 7.36
N VAL A 122 8.20 21.92 7.11
CA VAL A 122 8.59 21.08 5.98
C VAL A 122 7.39 20.92 5.06
N SER A 123 7.60 21.17 3.77
CA SER A 123 6.59 20.90 2.75
C SER A 123 6.71 19.45 2.29
N LEU A 124 5.67 18.68 2.47
CA LEU A 124 5.51 17.35 1.91
C LEU A 124 4.73 17.48 0.59
N ASN A 125 5.40 17.17 -0.51
CA ASN A 125 4.78 17.24 -1.83
C ASN A 125 4.52 15.80 -2.30
N ASP A 126 3.31 15.55 -2.78
CA ASP A 126 2.89 14.25 -3.37
C ASP A 126 3.18 13.04 -2.46
N ARG A 127 2.95 13.17 -1.15
CA ARG A 127 3.10 12.09 -0.19
C ARG A 127 1.74 11.56 0.25
N GLY A 128 1.59 10.22 0.20
CA GLY A 128 0.52 9.50 0.85
C GLY A 128 0.76 9.36 2.35
N ALA A 129 0.04 8.48 3.01
CA ALA A 129 0.18 8.23 4.44
C ALA A 129 1.39 7.35 4.76
N MET A 130 1.93 7.49 5.96
CA MET A 130 2.85 6.54 6.59
C MET A 130 2.13 5.84 7.74
N ILE A 131 1.96 4.53 7.62
CA ILE A 131 1.13 3.73 8.52
C ILE A 131 2.03 2.74 9.25
N GLY A 132 2.05 2.83 10.57
CA GLY A 132 2.80 1.94 11.43
C GLY A 132 2.28 0.50 11.40
N ASN A 133 2.94 -0.39 12.13
CA ASN A 133 2.54 -1.80 12.17
C ASN A 133 1.19 -1.99 12.88
N ARG A 134 0.47 -3.06 12.53
CA ARG A 134 -0.75 -3.54 13.21
C ARG A 134 -1.86 -2.48 13.32
N CYS A 135 -1.91 -1.55 12.38
CA CYS A 135 -3.01 -0.58 12.29
C CYS A 135 -4.28 -1.23 11.74
N ASN A 136 -5.43 -0.76 12.22
CA ASN A 136 -6.74 -1.19 11.74
C ASN A 136 -7.49 0.00 11.12
N ILE A 137 -7.76 -0.06 9.83
CA ILE A 137 -8.37 1.02 9.05
C ILE A 137 -9.76 0.58 8.62
N GLY A 138 -10.78 1.26 9.12
CA GLY A 138 -12.19 0.94 8.85
C GLY A 138 -12.59 1.15 7.40
N ASN A 139 -13.75 0.60 7.03
CA ASN A 139 -14.30 0.76 5.67
C ASN A 139 -14.51 2.25 5.33
N ARG A 140 -14.25 2.63 4.10
CA ARG A 140 -14.45 3.99 3.58
C ARG A 140 -13.65 5.07 4.34
N ALA A 141 -12.64 4.69 5.11
CA ALA A 141 -11.75 5.66 5.73
C ALA A 141 -10.92 6.39 4.67
N VAL A 142 -10.63 7.65 4.94
CA VAL A 142 -9.77 8.48 4.09
C VAL A 142 -8.55 8.91 4.90
N LEU A 143 -7.38 8.54 4.43
CA LEU A 143 -6.11 8.95 5.03
C LEU A 143 -5.55 10.10 4.21
N ALA A 144 -5.56 11.29 4.77
CA ALA A 144 -5.00 12.46 4.09
C ALA A 144 -3.50 12.28 3.84
N GLY A 145 -3.02 12.78 2.71
CA GLY A 145 -1.61 12.69 2.35
C GLY A 145 -0.71 13.32 3.42
N GLY A 146 0.44 12.71 3.67
CA GLY A 146 1.36 13.10 4.71
C GLY A 146 0.94 12.73 6.14
N SER A 147 -0.21 12.08 6.32
CA SER A 147 -0.62 11.58 7.64
C SER A 147 0.30 10.49 8.15
N ILE A 148 0.54 10.48 9.46
CA ILE A 148 1.36 9.47 10.14
C ILE A 148 0.49 8.77 11.18
N LEU A 149 0.31 7.46 11.01
CA LEU A 149 -0.36 6.60 11.97
C LEU A 149 0.69 5.83 12.77
N LEU A 150 0.64 5.93 14.08
CA LEU A 150 1.51 5.15 14.95
C LEU A 150 1.07 3.68 14.97
N GLU A 151 1.98 2.83 15.42
CA GLU A 151 1.72 1.41 15.56
C GLU A 151 0.45 1.12 16.38
N GLY A 152 -0.38 0.19 15.89
CA GLY A 152 -1.62 -0.21 16.53
C GLY A 152 -2.77 0.80 16.43
N ALA A 153 -2.60 1.89 15.68
CA ALA A 153 -3.66 2.89 15.51
C ALA A 153 -4.91 2.27 14.85
N THR A 154 -6.07 2.74 15.28
CA THR A 154 -7.37 2.36 14.72
C THR A 154 -8.06 3.60 14.16
N ILE A 155 -8.47 3.53 12.90
CA ILE A 155 -9.26 4.54 12.22
C ILE A 155 -10.66 3.97 12.00
N GLY A 156 -11.67 4.70 12.42
CA GLY A 156 -13.07 4.28 12.32
C GLY A 156 -13.59 4.21 10.90
N GLU A 157 -14.75 3.55 10.74
CA GLU A 157 -15.44 3.48 9.46
C GLU A 157 -15.89 4.89 8.99
N GLY A 158 -15.58 5.22 7.74
CA GLY A 158 -15.92 6.52 7.13
C GLY A 158 -15.14 7.70 7.70
N GLU A 159 -14.19 7.46 8.58
CA GLU A 159 -13.39 8.52 9.21
C GLU A 159 -12.43 9.14 8.20
N VAL A 160 -12.27 10.46 8.28
CA VAL A 160 -11.22 11.21 7.57
C VAL A 160 -10.10 11.52 8.54
N TYR A 161 -9.01 10.78 8.42
CA TYR A 161 -7.83 10.98 9.26
C TYR A 161 -6.88 11.98 8.61
N ASN A 162 -6.63 13.06 9.31
CA ASN A 162 -5.79 14.17 8.85
C ASN A 162 -4.91 14.68 10.01
N ALA A 163 -4.21 13.78 10.69
CA ALA A 163 -3.34 14.15 11.80
C ALA A 163 -1.87 14.11 11.40
N ASP A 164 -1.15 15.15 11.85
CA ASP A 164 0.30 15.18 11.87
C ASP A 164 0.82 14.37 13.05
N PHE A 165 2.10 13.97 12.99
CA PHE A 165 2.83 13.51 14.15
C PHE A 165 2.86 14.65 15.19
N GLN A 166 1.93 14.60 16.12
CA GLN A 166 2.08 15.32 17.38
C GLN A 166 2.93 14.40 18.26
N GLY A 167 4.23 14.65 18.27
CA GLY A 167 5.11 14.03 19.24
C GLY A 167 4.59 14.42 20.63
N ASP A 168 4.00 13.46 21.35
CA ASP A 168 3.79 13.66 22.77
C ASP A 168 5.14 13.97 23.39
N THR A 169 5.21 15.12 23.98
CA THR A 169 6.35 15.55 24.80
C THR A 169 6.48 14.52 25.93
N ILE A 170 7.56 13.74 25.89
CA ILE A 170 7.98 12.87 27.00
C ILE A 170 8.35 13.76 28.19
#